data_eb6200a184a0973adc098ddad7f21ee6
#
_entry.id   eb6200a184a0973adc098ddad7f21ee6
#
_cell.length_a   1.000
_cell.length_b   1.000
_cell.length_c   1.000
_cell.angle_alpha   90.00
_cell.angle_beta   90.00
_cell.angle_gamma   90.00
#
_symmetry.space_group_name_H-M   'P 1'
#
loop_
_entity.id
_entity.type
_entity.pdbx_description
1 polymer ?
#
loop_
_entity_poly.entity_id
_entity_poly.type
_entity_poly.pdbx_seq_one_letter_code
_entity_poly.pdbx_strand_id
1 'polypeptide(L)'
;MLRWNLLRALPVCLGLCICHPVWAEAPPEEGPNAAPGRISGWNVQFSLYTRHWDPSPEHNDHQRMITLEARLRDQWLAGLSLFDNSFDQPTQLVYVGRTWPLFGSPHFYLKLIGGLIHGYKEPYDDKIPLNGLGVAPAIVPSLGYRHRRVLVEVHFAGFAAMTVTAGVSF
;
A
#
# COMPACT_ATOMS: atom_id res chain seq x y z
N MET A 1 50.96 12.98 -62.42
CA MET A 1 51.42 11.98 -61.46
C MET A 1 50.48 11.97 -60.25
N LEU A 2 49.56 11.05 -60.19
CA LEU A 2 48.55 10.92 -59.12
C LEU A 2 49.12 10.15 -57.98
N ARG A 3 49.03 10.66 -56.77
CA ARG A 3 49.29 9.90 -55.52
C ARG A 3 47.96 9.71 -54.78
N TRP A 4 47.53 8.48 -54.69
CA TRP A 4 46.40 8.03 -53.87
C TRP A 4 46.82 7.92 -52.44
N ASN A 5 46.17 8.65 -51.52
CA ASN A 5 46.26 8.44 -50.08
C ASN A 5 45.11 7.56 -49.64
N LEU A 6 45.48 6.38 -49.10
CA LEU A 6 44.64 5.42 -48.47
C LEU A 6 44.08 5.98 -47.13
N LEU A 7 42.78 6.19 -47.08
CA LEU A 7 42.05 6.43 -45.83
C LEU A 7 41.88 5.07 -45.10
N ARG A 8 42.52 4.95 -43.96
CA ARG A 8 42.35 3.84 -43.02
C ARG A 8 40.98 3.95 -42.36
N ALA A 9 40.07 3.03 -42.62
CA ALA A 9 38.84 2.85 -41.91
C ALA A 9 39.15 2.21 -40.54
N LEU A 10 38.81 2.88 -39.46
CA LEU A 10 38.76 2.33 -38.10
C LEU A 10 37.46 1.50 -37.94
N PRO A 11 37.51 0.30 -37.43
CA PRO A 11 36.28 -0.44 -37.07
C PRO A 11 35.71 0.14 -35.78
N VAL A 12 34.50 0.70 -35.89
CA VAL A 12 33.69 1.00 -34.71
C VAL A 12 33.14 -0.30 -34.16
N CYS A 13 33.72 -0.78 -33.07
CA CYS A 13 33.14 -1.87 -32.30
C CYS A 13 31.87 -1.35 -31.61
N LEU A 14 30.71 -1.63 -32.20
CA LEU A 14 29.43 -1.52 -31.53
C LEU A 14 29.36 -2.65 -30.48
N GLY A 15 29.67 -2.33 -29.23
CA GLY A 15 29.40 -3.20 -28.10
C GLY A 15 27.90 -3.34 -27.92
N LEU A 16 27.29 -4.42 -28.39
CA LEU A 16 25.96 -4.85 -28.00
C LEU A 16 25.99 -5.22 -26.51
N CYS A 17 25.59 -4.29 -25.67
CA CYS A 17 25.15 -4.61 -24.31
C CYS A 17 23.91 -5.48 -24.42
N ILE A 18 24.10 -6.81 -24.38
CA ILE A 18 23.01 -7.76 -24.21
C ILE A 18 22.54 -7.61 -22.76
N CYS A 19 21.58 -6.72 -22.53
CA CYS A 19 20.82 -6.71 -21.29
C CYS A 19 20.04 -8.03 -21.25
N HIS A 20 20.56 -9.01 -20.54
CA HIS A 20 19.78 -10.20 -20.19
C HIS A 20 18.61 -9.70 -19.33
N PRO A 21 17.35 -10.00 -19.71
CA PRO A 21 16.24 -9.78 -18.82
C PRO A 21 16.49 -10.63 -17.57
N VAL A 22 16.72 -9.98 -16.44
CA VAL A 22 16.63 -10.64 -15.13
C VAL A 22 15.17 -11.08 -15.03
N TRP A 23 14.92 -12.33 -15.35
CA TRP A 23 13.64 -12.97 -15.08
C TRP A 23 13.45 -12.82 -13.58
N ALA A 24 12.46 -12.01 -13.18
CA ALA A 24 12.01 -12.02 -11.80
C ALA A 24 11.56 -13.45 -11.53
N GLU A 25 12.32 -14.19 -10.74
CA GLU A 25 11.88 -15.50 -10.26
C GLU A 25 10.48 -15.33 -9.71
N ALA A 26 9.55 -16.11 -10.25
CA ALA A 26 8.23 -16.22 -9.66
C ALA A 26 8.42 -16.60 -8.19
N PRO A 27 7.67 -16.01 -7.25
CA PRO A 27 7.76 -16.43 -5.87
C PRO A 27 7.59 -17.95 -5.81
N PRO A 28 8.40 -18.64 -5.00
CA PRO A 28 8.37 -20.10 -4.93
C PRO A 28 6.94 -20.56 -4.71
N GLU A 29 6.48 -21.49 -5.56
CA GLU A 29 5.18 -22.14 -5.41
C GLU A 29 5.18 -22.83 -4.04
N GLU A 30 4.43 -22.28 -3.10
CA GLU A 30 4.31 -22.84 -1.78
C GLU A 30 3.53 -24.15 -1.86
N GLY A 31 4.21 -25.28 -1.58
CA GLY A 31 3.61 -26.60 -1.58
C GLY A 31 2.40 -26.70 -0.61
N PRO A 32 1.50 -27.68 -0.80
CA PRO A 32 0.23 -27.81 -0.09
C PRO A 32 0.32 -27.97 1.45
N ASN A 33 1.52 -28.11 2.00
CA ASN A 33 1.75 -28.40 3.43
C ASN A 33 2.30 -27.22 4.25
N ALA A 34 2.27 -26.00 3.76
CA ALA A 34 2.73 -24.88 4.56
C ALA A 34 1.67 -24.44 5.57
N ALA A 35 2.09 -24.25 6.82
CA ALA A 35 1.22 -23.91 7.95
C ALA A 35 0.38 -22.66 7.68
N PRO A 36 -0.90 -22.62 8.09
CA PRO A 36 -1.74 -21.42 7.99
C PRO A 36 -1.10 -20.25 8.74
N GLY A 37 -1.22 -19.01 8.19
CA GLY A 37 -0.71 -17.79 8.83
C GLY A 37 0.76 -17.46 8.55
N ARG A 38 1.46 -18.19 7.68
CA ARG A 38 2.84 -17.85 7.31
C ARG A 38 2.88 -16.50 6.57
N ILE A 39 3.77 -15.60 7.02
CA ILE A 39 4.03 -14.32 6.38
C ILE A 39 4.70 -14.57 5.03
N SER A 40 4.10 -14.05 3.96
CA SER A 40 4.61 -14.10 2.59
C SER A 40 5.31 -12.81 2.17
N GLY A 41 5.25 -11.76 2.99
CA GLY A 41 5.92 -10.48 2.75
C GLY A 41 5.33 -9.36 3.58
N TRP A 42 5.87 -8.17 3.39
CA TRP A 42 5.50 -6.97 4.13
C TRP A 42 5.16 -5.82 3.19
N ASN A 43 4.29 -4.94 3.64
CA ASN A 43 4.03 -3.64 3.02
C ASN A 43 4.30 -2.54 4.04
N VAL A 44 4.95 -1.47 3.59
CA VAL A 44 5.02 -0.20 4.33
C VAL A 44 4.40 0.86 3.45
N GLN A 45 3.49 1.65 4.03
CA GLN A 45 2.76 2.68 3.30
C GLN A 45 2.73 3.99 4.09
N PHE A 46 2.61 5.10 3.37
CA PHE A 46 2.46 6.44 3.91
C PHE A 46 1.26 7.13 3.25
N SER A 47 0.56 7.99 4.00
CA SER A 47 -0.48 8.83 3.42
C SER A 47 0.13 9.88 2.48
N LEU A 48 -0.54 10.08 1.36
CA LEU A 48 -0.22 11.14 0.40
C LEU A 48 -1.27 12.25 0.44
N TYR A 49 -2.53 11.87 0.67
CA TYR A 49 -3.65 12.79 0.57
C TYR A 49 -4.83 12.25 1.36
N THR A 50 -5.53 13.13 2.05
CA THR A 50 -6.81 12.83 2.73
C THR A 50 -7.82 13.88 2.33
N ARG A 51 -9.07 13.46 2.14
CA ARG A 51 -10.20 14.35 1.85
C ARG A 51 -11.42 13.90 2.64
N HIS A 52 -12.01 14.82 3.39
CA HIS A 52 -13.31 14.64 4.01
C HIS A 52 -14.43 14.96 3.02
N TRP A 53 -15.53 14.21 3.09
CA TRP A 53 -16.71 14.45 2.23
C TRP A 53 -17.48 15.68 2.66
N ASP A 54 -17.50 15.95 3.98
CA ASP A 54 -18.06 17.17 4.58
C ASP A 54 -16.91 17.99 5.19
N PRO A 55 -16.33 18.93 4.44
CA PRO A 55 -15.20 19.72 4.90
C PRO A 55 -15.60 20.60 6.07
N SER A 56 -14.83 20.57 7.15
CA SER A 56 -14.95 21.45 8.32
C SER A 56 -13.60 22.05 8.65
N PRO A 57 -13.54 23.29 9.16
CA PRO A 57 -12.29 23.88 9.66
C PRO A 57 -11.64 23.08 10.80
N GLU A 58 -12.41 22.21 11.47
CA GLU A 58 -11.91 21.33 12.53
C GLU A 58 -11.27 20.06 12.00
N HIS A 59 -11.43 19.76 10.68
CA HIS A 59 -10.92 18.55 10.09
C HIS A 59 -9.48 18.71 9.61
N ASN A 60 -8.64 17.76 10.00
CA ASN A 60 -7.28 17.63 9.50
C ASN A 60 -7.28 16.95 8.11
N ASP A 61 -7.06 17.72 7.06
CA ASP A 61 -6.88 17.20 5.68
C ASP A 61 -5.42 16.82 5.37
N HIS A 62 -4.50 17.02 6.32
CA HIS A 62 -3.07 16.70 6.19
C HIS A 62 -2.67 15.52 7.08
N GLN A 63 -3.53 14.52 7.20
CA GLN A 63 -3.27 13.34 8.02
C GLN A 63 -1.94 12.69 7.67
N ARG A 64 -1.07 12.59 8.67
CA ARG A 64 0.16 11.78 8.56
C ARG A 64 -0.18 10.36 8.98
N MET A 65 0.05 9.41 8.08
CA MET A 65 -0.17 8.00 8.37
C MET A 65 1.04 7.18 7.93
N ILE A 66 1.42 6.25 8.77
CA ILE A 66 2.32 5.15 8.44
C ILE A 66 1.60 3.84 8.74
N THR A 67 1.69 2.91 7.80
CA THR A 67 1.12 1.56 7.94
C THR A 67 2.21 0.52 7.73
N LEU A 68 2.26 -0.45 8.65
CA LEU A 68 3.00 -1.69 8.50
C LEU A 68 2.00 -2.84 8.39
N GLU A 69 2.10 -3.63 7.31
CA GLU A 69 1.18 -4.70 7.02
C GLU A 69 1.93 -5.98 6.65
N ALA A 70 1.68 -7.06 7.34
CA ALA A 70 2.12 -8.40 7.00
C ALA A 70 1.15 -9.02 5.99
N ARG A 71 1.65 -9.44 4.84
CA ARG A 71 0.90 -10.26 3.89
C ARG A 71 1.00 -11.72 4.33
N LEU A 72 -0.13 -12.34 4.46
CA LEU A 72 -0.25 -13.75 4.82
C LEU A 72 -0.64 -14.56 3.60
N ARG A 73 -0.73 -15.87 3.76
CA ARG A 73 -1.23 -16.76 2.70
C ARG A 73 -2.70 -16.51 2.40
N ASP A 74 -3.16 -17.00 1.26
CA ASP A 74 -4.56 -16.93 0.80
C ASP A 74 -5.12 -15.52 0.79
N GLN A 75 -4.23 -14.53 0.49
CA GLN A 75 -4.56 -13.11 0.38
C GLN A 75 -5.02 -12.46 1.70
N TRP A 76 -4.85 -13.13 2.82
CA TRP A 76 -5.02 -12.54 4.13
C TRP A 76 -3.90 -11.57 4.47
N LEU A 77 -4.18 -10.67 5.39
CA LEU A 77 -3.23 -9.68 5.88
C LEU A 77 -3.53 -9.32 7.34
N ALA A 78 -2.52 -8.82 8.03
CA ALA A 78 -2.66 -8.22 9.35
C ALA A 78 -1.76 -6.98 9.41
N GLY A 79 -2.20 -5.93 10.08
CA GLY A 79 -1.45 -4.68 10.07
C GLY A 79 -1.71 -3.77 11.25
N LEU A 80 -0.85 -2.75 11.32
CA LEU A 80 -0.92 -1.63 12.23
C LEU A 80 -0.77 -0.35 11.43
N SER A 81 -1.72 0.57 11.60
CA SER A 81 -1.61 1.94 11.11
C SER A 81 -1.50 2.90 12.29
N LEU A 82 -0.56 3.82 12.22
CA LEU A 82 -0.38 4.95 13.12
C LEU A 82 -0.64 6.22 12.32
N PHE A 83 -1.55 7.06 12.79
CA PHE A 83 -1.96 8.26 12.07
C PHE A 83 -2.54 9.33 13.00
N ASP A 84 -2.58 10.56 12.50
CA ASP A 84 -3.39 11.60 13.12
C ASP A 84 -4.83 11.47 12.59
N ASN A 85 -5.83 11.39 13.46
CA ASN A 85 -7.23 11.30 13.01
C ASN A 85 -7.74 12.64 12.45
N SER A 86 -9.02 12.69 12.09
CA SER A 86 -9.63 13.89 11.51
C SER A 86 -9.59 15.13 12.42
N PHE A 87 -9.21 14.97 13.67
CA PHE A 87 -9.15 16.02 14.71
C PHE A 87 -7.74 16.18 15.29
N ASP A 88 -6.71 15.83 14.51
CA ASP A 88 -5.28 15.90 14.89
C ASP A 88 -4.89 15.09 16.14
N GLN A 89 -5.69 14.10 16.51
CA GLN A 89 -5.36 13.24 17.65
C GLN A 89 -4.58 12.00 17.18
N PRO A 90 -3.46 11.65 17.85
CA PRO A 90 -2.70 10.44 17.57
C PRO A 90 -3.57 9.19 17.72
N THR A 91 -3.66 8.41 16.66
CA THR A 91 -4.59 7.29 16.53
C THR A 91 -3.87 6.05 16.02
N GLN A 92 -4.33 4.90 16.46
CA GLN A 92 -3.80 3.58 16.11
C GLN A 92 -4.94 2.71 15.62
N LEU A 93 -4.69 1.94 14.56
CA LEU A 93 -5.62 0.94 14.06
C LEU A 93 -4.86 -0.38 13.89
N VAL A 94 -5.24 -1.38 14.69
CA VAL A 94 -4.79 -2.78 14.54
C VAL A 94 -5.86 -3.54 13.80
N TYR A 95 -5.50 -4.28 12.76
CA TYR A 95 -6.48 -4.89 11.89
C TYR A 95 -6.01 -6.21 11.28
N VAL A 96 -6.99 -6.97 10.83
CA VAL A 96 -6.84 -8.09 9.89
C VAL A 96 -7.69 -7.81 8.67
N GLY A 97 -7.38 -8.45 7.55
CA GLY A 97 -8.16 -8.24 6.34
C GLY A 97 -7.80 -9.22 5.24
N ARG A 98 -8.38 -8.96 4.08
CA ARG A 98 -8.16 -9.77 2.88
C ARG A 98 -8.19 -8.89 1.64
N THR A 99 -7.48 -9.36 0.61
CA THR A 99 -7.53 -8.75 -0.73
C THR A 99 -8.21 -9.70 -1.72
N TRP A 100 -8.82 -9.14 -2.77
CA TRP A 100 -9.40 -9.87 -3.90
C TRP A 100 -8.97 -9.20 -5.19
N PRO A 101 -8.40 -9.94 -6.16
CA PRO A 101 -8.10 -9.40 -7.48
C PRO A 101 -9.36 -8.83 -8.15
N LEU A 102 -9.20 -7.70 -8.83
CA LEU A 102 -10.27 -7.05 -9.58
C LEU A 102 -10.01 -7.13 -11.08
N PHE A 103 -11.06 -7.21 -11.88
CA PHE A 103 -11.01 -7.16 -13.35
C PHE A 103 -10.13 -8.24 -13.98
N GLY A 104 -9.91 -9.38 -13.28
CA GLY A 104 -8.97 -10.40 -13.76
C GLY A 104 -7.52 -9.93 -13.82
N SER A 105 -7.20 -8.75 -13.26
CA SER A 105 -5.87 -8.17 -13.27
C SER A 105 -5.07 -8.63 -12.04
N PRO A 106 -3.79 -8.96 -12.19
CA PRO A 106 -2.93 -9.23 -11.03
C PRO A 106 -2.53 -7.94 -10.29
N HIS A 107 -2.84 -6.79 -10.85
CA HIS A 107 -2.42 -5.49 -10.33
C HIS A 107 -3.48 -4.79 -9.50
N PHE A 108 -4.75 -4.85 -9.94
CA PHE A 108 -5.86 -4.20 -9.24
C PHE A 108 -6.51 -5.14 -8.24
N TYR A 109 -6.81 -4.63 -7.06
CA TYR A 109 -7.46 -5.42 -6.02
C TYR A 109 -8.40 -4.56 -5.15
N LEU A 110 -9.44 -5.23 -4.66
CA LEU A 110 -10.23 -4.77 -3.53
C LEU A 110 -9.53 -5.26 -2.24
N LYS A 111 -9.49 -4.43 -1.22
CA LYS A 111 -9.06 -4.80 0.12
C LYS A 111 -10.16 -4.44 1.12
N LEU A 112 -10.44 -5.34 2.04
CA LEU A 112 -11.33 -5.09 3.17
C LEU A 112 -10.57 -5.43 4.44
N ILE A 113 -10.48 -4.48 5.34
CA ILE A 113 -9.92 -4.69 6.67
C ILE A 113 -10.98 -4.48 7.74
N GLY A 114 -10.85 -5.23 8.82
CA GLY A 114 -11.62 -5.07 10.05
C GLY A 114 -10.67 -5.04 11.23
N GLY A 115 -10.88 -4.12 12.15
CA GLY A 115 -9.96 -3.94 13.26
C GLY A 115 -10.50 -3.12 14.40
N LEU A 116 -9.59 -2.76 15.30
CA LEU A 116 -9.85 -1.92 16.46
C LEU A 116 -9.05 -0.63 16.33
N ILE A 117 -9.75 0.49 16.44
CA ILE A 117 -9.19 1.83 16.40
C ILE A 117 -9.19 2.43 17.81
N HIS A 118 -8.07 3.04 18.20
CA HIS A 118 -7.90 3.76 19.44
C HIS A 118 -7.26 5.12 19.16
N GLY A 119 -7.76 6.19 19.80
CA GLY A 119 -7.18 7.52 19.65
C GLY A 119 -8.19 8.66 19.58
N TYR A 120 -9.48 8.37 19.40
CA TYR A 120 -10.53 9.38 19.50
C TYR A 120 -10.82 9.66 20.99
N LYS A 121 -10.47 10.87 21.43
CA LYS A 121 -10.59 11.33 22.81
C LYS A 121 -11.45 12.58 22.87
N GLU A 122 -11.92 12.94 24.07
CA GLU A 122 -12.63 14.20 24.29
C GLU A 122 -11.91 15.40 23.62
N PRO A 123 -12.63 16.31 23.00
CA PRO A 123 -14.10 16.39 22.90
C PRO A 123 -14.68 15.61 21.69
N TYR A 124 -13.91 14.73 21.03
CA TYR A 124 -14.27 14.04 19.77
C TYR A 124 -14.46 12.51 19.95
N ASP A 125 -14.62 12.03 21.16
CA ASP A 125 -14.83 10.62 21.47
C ASP A 125 -16.18 10.09 20.96
N ASP A 126 -17.17 10.96 20.75
CA ASP A 126 -18.47 10.66 20.16
C ASP A 126 -18.47 10.59 18.62
N LYS A 127 -17.38 11.00 17.96
CA LYS A 127 -17.28 11.07 16.49
C LYS A 127 -17.08 9.71 15.84
N ILE A 128 -16.77 8.69 16.61
CA ILE A 128 -16.67 7.31 16.13
C ILE A 128 -17.63 6.40 16.91
N PRO A 129 -18.46 5.60 16.23
CA PRO A 129 -19.42 4.71 16.90
C PRO A 129 -18.73 3.71 17.83
N LEU A 130 -19.39 3.38 18.95
CA LEU A 130 -18.97 2.37 19.90
C LEU A 130 -17.65 2.66 20.63
N ASN A 131 -17.26 3.91 20.72
CA ASN A 131 -16.00 4.34 21.36
C ASN A 131 -16.09 4.48 22.91
N GLY A 132 -17.17 4.04 23.54
CA GLY A 132 -17.38 4.22 24.99
C GLY A 132 -16.31 3.61 25.91
N LEU A 133 -15.45 2.74 25.38
CA LEU A 133 -14.29 2.18 26.10
C LEU A 133 -12.95 2.78 25.60
N GLY A 134 -12.99 3.84 24.79
CA GLY A 134 -11.81 4.43 24.16
C GLY A 134 -11.23 3.60 23.01
N VAL A 135 -11.88 2.51 22.64
CA VAL A 135 -11.55 1.64 21.52
C VAL A 135 -12.82 1.34 20.75
N ALA A 136 -12.82 1.54 19.44
CA ALA A 136 -13.97 1.30 18.57
C ALA A 136 -13.66 0.28 17.48
N PRO A 137 -14.64 -0.48 16.99
CA PRO A 137 -14.48 -1.31 15.80
C PRO A 137 -14.41 -0.43 14.55
N ALA A 138 -13.57 -0.81 13.61
CA ALA A 138 -13.44 -0.13 12.32
C ALA A 138 -13.47 -1.14 11.18
N ILE A 139 -14.17 -0.79 10.09
CA ILE A 139 -14.18 -1.53 8.83
C ILE A 139 -13.79 -0.54 7.73
N VAL A 140 -12.74 -0.87 6.96
CA VAL A 140 -12.22 0.01 5.93
C VAL A 140 -12.09 -0.75 4.61
N PRO A 141 -13.00 -0.53 3.65
CA PRO A 141 -12.82 -0.96 2.28
C PRO A 141 -11.78 -0.08 1.59
N SER A 142 -11.02 -0.68 0.67
CA SER A 142 -9.97 0.02 -0.06
C SER A 142 -9.84 -0.54 -1.47
N LEU A 143 -9.47 0.32 -2.41
CA LEU A 143 -9.08 -0.07 -3.76
C LEU A 143 -7.56 0.10 -3.89
N GLY A 144 -6.89 -0.91 -4.40
CA GLY A 144 -5.44 -0.91 -4.52
C GLY A 144 -4.95 -1.24 -5.92
N TYR A 145 -3.81 -0.68 -6.22
CA TYR A 145 -2.99 -1.03 -7.38
C TYR A 145 -1.60 -1.40 -6.92
N ARG A 146 -1.09 -2.56 -7.37
CA ARG A 146 0.28 -3.01 -7.09
C ARG A 146 0.99 -3.36 -8.38
N HIS A 147 2.16 -2.79 -8.55
CA HIS A 147 3.05 -3.17 -9.64
C HIS A 147 4.45 -3.39 -9.10
N ARG A 148 4.97 -4.61 -9.23
CA ARG A 148 6.25 -5.02 -8.63
C ARG A 148 6.24 -4.74 -7.11
N ARG A 149 7.12 -3.84 -6.65
CA ARG A 149 7.26 -3.46 -5.24
C ARG A 149 6.48 -2.21 -4.84
N VAL A 150 5.91 -1.50 -5.80
CA VAL A 150 5.17 -0.26 -5.53
C VAL A 150 3.68 -0.58 -5.39
N LEU A 151 3.04 0.00 -4.39
CA LEU A 151 1.60 -0.07 -4.20
C LEU A 151 1.02 1.30 -3.92
N VAL A 152 -0.20 1.50 -4.38
CA VAL A 152 -1.02 2.68 -4.09
C VAL A 152 -2.40 2.19 -3.70
N GLU A 153 -2.95 2.72 -2.62
CA GLU A 153 -4.28 2.34 -2.15
C GLU A 153 -5.12 3.58 -1.86
N VAL A 154 -6.41 3.47 -2.11
CA VAL A 154 -7.43 4.44 -1.71
C VAL A 154 -8.30 3.78 -0.65
N HIS A 155 -8.25 4.29 0.56
CA HIS A 155 -8.99 3.81 1.71
C HIS A 155 -10.25 4.65 1.91
N PHE A 156 -11.36 4.02 2.20
CA PHE A 156 -12.63 4.70 2.47
C PHE A 156 -13.00 4.55 3.94
N ALA A 157 -12.89 5.63 4.69
CA ALA A 157 -13.29 5.70 6.09
C ALA A 157 -14.81 5.95 6.17
N GLY A 158 -15.58 4.97 5.73
CA GLY A 158 -17.05 5.05 5.66
C GLY A 158 -17.51 6.24 4.83
N PHE A 159 -18.44 7.00 5.38
CA PHE A 159 -18.98 8.24 4.78
C PHE A 159 -18.24 9.50 5.27
N ALA A 160 -17.13 9.37 5.99
CA ALA A 160 -16.42 10.53 6.55
C ALA A 160 -15.33 11.04 5.58
N ALA A 161 -14.46 10.17 5.10
CA ALA A 161 -13.29 10.58 4.34
C ALA A 161 -12.76 9.47 3.41
N MET A 162 -11.92 9.87 2.48
CA MET A 162 -11.01 8.97 1.77
C MET A 162 -9.56 9.37 2.02
N THR A 163 -8.67 8.38 2.07
CA THR A 163 -7.23 8.59 2.18
C THR A 163 -6.51 7.82 1.09
N VAL A 164 -5.59 8.48 0.41
CA VAL A 164 -4.69 7.87 -0.57
C VAL A 164 -3.35 7.60 0.08
N THR A 165 -2.86 6.38 -0.04
CA THR A 165 -1.54 5.97 0.42
C THR A 165 -0.69 5.46 -0.72
N ALA A 166 0.63 5.58 -0.58
CA ALA A 166 1.59 4.87 -1.40
C ALA A 166 2.64 4.19 -0.54
N GLY A 167 3.23 3.13 -1.07
CA GLY A 167 4.18 2.34 -0.31
C GLY A 167 4.98 1.34 -1.12
N VAL A 168 5.72 0.54 -0.39
CA VAL A 168 6.56 -0.52 -0.94
C VAL A 168 6.23 -1.88 -0.32
N SER A 169 6.36 -2.90 -1.15
CA SER A 169 6.13 -4.31 -0.83
C SER A 169 7.46 -5.07 -0.92
N PHE A 170 7.79 -5.91 0.07
CA PHE A 170 9.03 -6.67 0.14
C PHE A 170 8.86 -7.99 0.91
#